data_67551589064ca3e153b03ddd593f478a
#
_entry.id   67551589064ca3e153b03ddd593f478a
#
_cell.length_a   1.000
_cell.length_b   1.000
_cell.length_c   1.000
_cell.angle_alpha   90.00
_cell.angle_beta   90.00
_cell.angle_gamma   90.00
#
_symmetry.space_group_name_H-M   'P 1'
#
loop_
_entity.id
_entity.type
_entity.pdbx_description
1 polymer ?
#
loop_
_entity_poly.entity_id
_entity_poly.type
_entity_poly.pdbx_seq_one_letter_code
_entity_poly.pdbx_strand_id
1 'polypeptide(L)'
;MFEFNSKVIPADNSEKSKILRKLGDREAHQLALHTLGGHRNKSITCRYTTPQSYLSHPNRLIRIVETAIIEALLLHPILQAGIIEANSRSPAWKQLLYLNLDEHPTWRFLQIPENFDDVSRELTLSEIDSSFPRIEEKPGWRIVVLYQERVNLLEVHFTWNQAYCDGVSGRIFQEDLCRRLKTAAQQGKIEDNTPTCSLIPLSSTPNLSPSIEELCRSPHSISFLAKSLWKTFTPAAILRTKLSLAYWAPIHLIPYSTQYRSFSISRTTLHDIHLACHKKKSTLVSLLHALMAPSLASQLDEKIASVFQSCTTLNMRRFIPFMKTE
;
A
#
# COMPACT_ATOMS: atom_id res chain seq x y z
N MET A 1 -27.82 14.74 -27.73
CA MET A 1 -26.76 15.66 -28.15
C MET A 1 -26.60 16.65 -27.01
N PHE A 2 -25.80 16.29 -26.00
CA PHE A 2 -25.56 17.15 -24.85
C PHE A 2 -24.11 17.63 -24.95
N GLU A 3 -23.97 18.93 -25.12
CA GLU A 3 -22.69 19.61 -25.15
C GLU A 3 -22.06 19.55 -23.73
N PHE A 4 -20.95 18.86 -23.63
CA PHE A 4 -20.08 18.90 -22.46
C PHE A 4 -19.34 20.23 -22.46
N ASN A 5 -19.75 21.10 -21.57
CA ASN A 5 -19.06 22.34 -21.27
C ASN A 5 -17.71 21.98 -20.60
N SER A 6 -16.64 21.94 -21.40
CA SER A 6 -15.27 21.81 -20.93
C SER A 6 -14.93 23.05 -20.08
N LYS A 7 -15.08 22.96 -18.77
CA LYS A 7 -14.57 23.99 -17.85
C LYS A 7 -13.04 24.04 -17.99
N VAL A 8 -12.62 25.11 -18.60
CA VAL A 8 -11.27 25.63 -18.76
C VAL A 8 -10.48 25.44 -17.46
N ILE A 9 -9.41 24.68 -17.55
CA ILE A 9 -8.31 24.71 -16.57
C ILE A 9 -7.76 26.14 -16.60
N PRO A 10 -7.68 26.86 -15.49
CA PRO A 10 -7.02 28.15 -15.49
C PRO A 10 -5.56 27.98 -15.91
N ALA A 11 -5.22 28.53 -17.06
CA ALA A 11 -3.89 28.40 -17.68
C ALA A 11 -2.86 29.35 -17.05
N ASP A 12 -3.03 29.75 -15.81
CA ASP A 12 -2.05 30.58 -15.11
C ASP A 12 -2.05 30.26 -13.61
N ASN A 13 -1.33 29.20 -13.24
CA ASN A 13 -0.97 28.91 -11.88
C ASN A 13 0.55 28.85 -11.76
N SER A 14 1.17 30.03 -11.77
CA SER A 14 2.52 30.24 -11.26
C SER A 14 2.60 30.15 -9.72
N GLU A 15 1.58 29.61 -9.04
CA GLU A 15 1.71 29.16 -7.67
C GLU A 15 2.68 27.98 -7.65
N LYS A 16 3.96 28.31 -7.36
CA LYS A 16 5.01 27.35 -7.16
C LYS A 16 4.53 26.33 -6.11
N SER A 17 4.21 25.15 -6.56
CA SER A 17 3.84 24.05 -5.66
C SER A 17 4.90 23.92 -4.57
N LYS A 18 4.45 24.02 -3.31
CA LYS A 18 5.30 24.13 -2.13
C LYS A 18 5.98 22.79 -1.84
N ILE A 19 7.30 22.84 -1.65
CA ILE A 19 8.05 21.71 -1.11
C ILE A 19 7.65 21.57 0.37
N LEU A 20 7.23 20.38 0.77
CA LEU A 20 6.79 20.10 2.13
C LEU A 20 7.97 19.72 3.03
N ARG A 21 8.76 18.73 2.60
CA ARG A 21 10.02 18.31 3.23
C ARG A 21 10.80 17.37 2.29
N LYS A 22 12.06 17.15 2.57
CA LYS A 22 12.83 16.08 1.92
C LYS A 22 12.29 14.71 2.32
N LEU A 23 12.48 13.71 1.46
CA LEU A 23 12.23 12.34 1.86
C LEU A 23 13.24 11.93 2.94
N GLY A 24 12.77 11.16 3.93
CA GLY A 24 13.67 10.47 4.85
C GLY A 24 14.44 9.35 4.14
N ASP A 25 15.52 8.88 4.74
CA ASP A 25 16.40 7.87 4.14
C ASP A 25 15.64 6.59 3.75
N ARG A 26 14.70 6.17 4.59
CA ARG A 26 13.88 4.99 4.30
C ARG A 26 12.90 5.24 3.17
N GLU A 27 12.27 6.40 3.14
CA GLU A 27 11.34 6.79 2.06
C GLU A 27 12.10 6.86 0.72
N ALA A 28 13.28 7.53 0.70
CA ALA A 28 14.15 7.63 -0.46
C ALA A 28 14.66 6.26 -0.93
N HIS A 29 15.03 5.37 0.01
CA HIS A 29 15.44 4.00 -0.30
C HIS A 29 14.30 3.21 -0.96
N GLN A 30 13.07 3.29 -0.44
CA GLN A 30 11.92 2.61 -1.03
C GLN A 30 11.58 3.16 -2.42
N LEU A 31 11.67 4.49 -2.59
CA LEU A 31 11.50 5.13 -3.89
C LEU A 31 12.54 4.63 -4.90
N ALA A 32 13.82 4.59 -4.52
CA ALA A 32 14.89 4.11 -5.38
C ALA A 32 14.68 2.65 -5.79
N LEU A 33 14.34 1.76 -4.85
CA LEU A 33 14.05 0.36 -5.14
C LEU A 33 12.86 0.21 -6.10
N HIS A 34 11.83 1.03 -5.95
CA HIS A 34 10.69 1.04 -6.86
C HIS A 34 11.09 1.54 -8.27
N THR A 35 11.83 2.63 -8.35
CA THR A 35 12.31 3.20 -9.63
C THR A 35 13.21 2.23 -10.38
N LEU A 36 14.07 1.49 -9.66
CA LEU A 36 14.95 0.47 -10.23
C LEU A 36 14.24 -0.86 -10.55
N GLY A 37 12.94 -0.97 -10.26
CA GLY A 37 12.18 -2.20 -10.46
C GLY A 37 12.46 -3.31 -9.45
N GLY A 38 13.24 -3.03 -8.39
CA GLY A 38 13.53 -3.98 -7.31
C GLY A 38 12.34 -4.19 -6.36
N HIS A 39 11.45 -3.21 -6.25
CA HIS A 39 10.19 -3.33 -5.53
C HIS A 39 9.01 -2.99 -6.43
N ARG A 40 7.91 -3.71 -6.23
CA ARG A 40 6.63 -3.46 -6.88
C ARG A 40 5.68 -2.76 -5.90
N ASN A 41 4.56 -2.31 -6.45
CA ASN A 41 3.51 -1.71 -5.64
C ASN A 41 3.05 -2.65 -4.53
N LYS A 42 2.50 -2.07 -3.49
CA LYS A 42 1.78 -2.79 -2.45
C LYS A 42 0.30 -2.53 -2.60
N SER A 43 -0.49 -3.54 -2.33
CA SER A 43 -1.95 -3.42 -2.37
C SER A 43 -2.56 -4.00 -1.11
N ILE A 44 -3.63 -3.41 -0.67
CA ILE A 44 -4.53 -3.95 0.33
C ILE A 44 -5.95 -3.88 -0.19
N THR A 45 -6.66 -4.98 -0.06
CA THR A 45 -8.00 -5.13 -0.57
C THR A 45 -8.96 -5.40 0.57
N CYS A 46 -10.07 -4.67 0.61
CA CYS A 46 -11.14 -4.89 1.59
C CYS A 46 -12.48 -5.06 0.92
N ARG A 47 -13.24 -6.04 1.38
CA ARG A 47 -14.63 -6.30 0.96
C ARG A 47 -15.60 -5.66 1.92
N TYR A 48 -16.61 -5.05 1.35
CA TYR A 48 -17.69 -4.38 2.05
C TYR A 48 -19.01 -4.97 1.60
N THR A 49 -19.89 -5.24 2.55
CA THR A 49 -21.29 -5.59 2.25
C THR A 49 -22.09 -4.30 2.15
N THR A 50 -22.72 -4.07 1.01
CA THR A 50 -23.58 -2.90 0.83
C THR A 50 -24.99 -3.18 1.36
N PRO A 51 -25.65 -2.20 2.03
CA PRO A 51 -27.04 -2.35 2.43
C PRO A 51 -27.97 -2.56 1.23
N GLN A 52 -28.96 -3.42 1.35
CA GLN A 52 -29.91 -3.73 0.28
C GLN A 52 -30.64 -2.50 -0.27
N SER A 53 -30.84 -1.47 0.55
CA SER A 53 -31.46 -0.21 0.15
C SER A 53 -30.73 0.55 -0.97
N TYR A 54 -29.46 0.22 -1.24
CA TYR A 54 -28.69 0.85 -2.30
C TYR A 54 -28.70 0.07 -3.62
N LEU A 55 -29.18 -1.17 -3.63
CA LEU A 55 -29.28 -1.98 -4.85
C LEU A 55 -30.17 -1.35 -5.91
N SER A 56 -31.23 -0.66 -5.48
CA SER A 56 -32.16 0.05 -6.37
C SER A 56 -31.60 1.37 -6.90
N HIS A 57 -30.48 1.84 -6.38
CA HIS A 57 -29.92 3.16 -6.68
C HIS A 57 -28.40 3.12 -6.85
N PRO A 58 -27.88 2.52 -7.93
CA PRO A 58 -26.43 2.35 -8.15
C PRO A 58 -25.67 3.68 -8.16
N ASN A 59 -26.24 4.73 -8.75
CA ASN A 59 -25.63 6.06 -8.76
C ASN A 59 -25.44 6.63 -7.35
N ARG A 60 -26.37 6.36 -6.45
CA ARG A 60 -26.27 6.78 -5.04
C ARG A 60 -25.16 6.01 -4.33
N LEU A 61 -25.03 4.72 -4.58
CA LEU A 61 -23.92 3.92 -4.04
C LEU A 61 -22.57 4.47 -4.49
N ILE A 62 -22.42 4.75 -5.80
CA ILE A 62 -21.19 5.32 -6.36
C ILE A 62 -20.81 6.60 -5.60
N ARG A 63 -21.74 7.53 -5.46
CA ARG A 63 -21.49 8.80 -4.77
C ARG A 63 -21.11 8.65 -3.29
N ILE A 64 -21.77 7.74 -2.59
CA ILE A 64 -21.45 7.43 -1.18
C ILE A 64 -20.02 6.93 -1.08
N VAL A 65 -19.64 6.01 -1.96
CA VAL A 65 -18.30 5.42 -1.96
C VAL A 65 -17.25 6.47 -2.32
N GLU A 66 -17.48 7.27 -3.35
CA GLU A 66 -16.58 8.34 -3.77
C GLU A 66 -16.42 9.40 -2.68
N THR A 67 -17.51 9.86 -2.07
CA THR A 67 -17.45 10.79 -0.94
C THR A 67 -16.65 10.23 0.22
N ALA A 68 -16.91 8.97 0.59
CA ALA A 68 -16.17 8.32 1.67
C ALA A 68 -14.68 8.15 1.36
N ILE A 69 -14.32 7.86 0.10
CA ILE A 69 -12.93 7.80 -0.37
C ILE A 69 -12.27 9.18 -0.25
N ILE A 70 -12.93 10.24 -0.73
CA ILE A 70 -12.42 11.61 -0.63
C ILE A 70 -12.16 11.98 0.83
N GLU A 71 -13.15 11.78 1.69
CA GLU A 71 -12.99 12.07 3.09
C GLU A 71 -11.86 11.29 3.76
N ALA A 72 -11.70 10.00 3.39
CA ALA A 72 -10.59 9.18 3.88
C ALA A 72 -9.23 9.69 3.37
N LEU A 73 -9.12 10.08 2.09
CA LEU A 73 -7.90 10.63 1.50
C LEU A 73 -7.49 11.95 2.18
N LEU A 74 -8.45 12.82 2.47
CA LEU A 74 -8.19 14.11 3.12
C LEU A 74 -7.74 13.96 4.58
N LEU A 75 -8.02 12.83 5.24
CA LEU A 75 -7.47 12.53 6.58
C LEU A 75 -5.97 12.22 6.57
N HIS A 76 -5.42 11.82 5.43
CA HIS A 76 -4.04 11.35 5.31
C HIS A 76 -3.18 12.33 4.50
N PRO A 77 -2.45 13.26 5.16
CA PRO A 77 -1.66 14.29 4.48
C PRO A 77 -0.69 13.74 3.43
N ILE A 78 -0.08 12.58 3.67
CA ILE A 78 0.87 11.95 2.75
C ILE A 78 0.23 11.55 1.41
N LEU A 79 -1.08 11.24 1.40
CA LEU A 79 -1.81 10.89 0.19
C LEU A 79 -2.16 12.12 -0.67
N GLN A 80 -1.91 13.33 -0.15
CA GLN A 80 -2.13 14.61 -0.82
C GLN A 80 -0.84 15.19 -1.39
N ALA A 81 0.24 14.42 -1.39
CA ALA A 81 1.56 14.86 -1.83
C ALA A 81 2.03 14.10 -3.08
N GLY A 82 2.84 14.76 -3.88
CA GLY A 82 3.66 14.17 -4.94
C GLY A 82 5.12 14.12 -4.53
N ILE A 83 5.98 13.54 -5.36
CA ILE A 83 7.42 13.47 -5.13
C ILE A 83 8.13 14.14 -6.28
N ILE A 84 8.91 15.19 -6.00
CA ILE A 84 9.78 15.84 -6.99
C ILE A 84 11.19 15.26 -6.93
N GLU A 85 11.90 15.40 -8.04
CA GLU A 85 13.28 14.93 -8.16
C GLU A 85 13.44 13.45 -7.79
N ALA A 86 12.47 12.62 -8.14
CA ALA A 86 12.41 11.20 -7.77
C ALA A 86 13.68 10.41 -8.15
N ASN A 87 14.39 10.82 -9.20
CA ASN A 87 15.64 10.20 -9.69
C ASN A 87 16.90 10.90 -9.18
N SER A 88 16.77 11.89 -8.30
CA SER A 88 17.90 12.63 -7.74
C SER A 88 18.42 12.00 -6.44
N ARG A 89 19.52 12.57 -5.93
CA ARG A 89 20.04 12.19 -4.61
C ARG A 89 19.27 12.83 -3.44
N SER A 90 18.34 13.72 -3.72
CA SER A 90 17.61 14.47 -2.68
C SER A 90 16.14 14.66 -3.08
N PRO A 91 15.38 13.58 -3.28
CA PRO A 91 13.96 13.69 -3.59
C PRO A 91 13.20 14.36 -2.44
N ALA A 92 12.11 15.04 -2.77
CA ALA A 92 11.32 15.78 -1.79
C ALA A 92 9.81 15.60 -2.01
N TRP A 93 9.07 15.63 -0.90
CA TRP A 93 7.62 15.71 -0.91
C TRP A 93 7.17 17.11 -1.32
N LYS A 94 6.22 17.16 -2.21
CA LYS A 94 5.65 18.37 -2.78
C LYS A 94 4.15 18.36 -2.59
N GLN A 95 3.55 19.51 -2.28
CA GLN A 95 2.11 19.66 -2.24
C GLN A 95 1.50 19.48 -3.64
N LEU A 96 0.49 18.65 -3.77
CA LEU A 96 -0.37 18.64 -4.95
C LEU A 96 -1.40 19.75 -4.83
N LEU A 97 -1.77 20.36 -5.95
CA LEU A 97 -2.78 21.44 -5.97
C LEU A 97 -4.20 20.90 -5.96
N TYR A 98 -4.38 19.70 -6.51
CA TYR A 98 -5.66 19.02 -6.60
C TYR A 98 -5.48 17.52 -6.68
N LEU A 99 -6.53 16.76 -6.34
CA LEU A 99 -6.68 15.35 -6.66
C LEU A 99 -7.71 15.22 -7.77
N ASN A 100 -7.35 14.49 -8.82
CA ASN A 100 -8.25 14.21 -9.94
C ASN A 100 -9.01 12.91 -9.71
N LEU A 101 -10.29 13.01 -9.44
CA LEU A 101 -11.16 11.85 -9.20
C LEU A 101 -11.55 11.10 -10.46
N ASP A 102 -11.41 11.69 -11.66
CA ASP A 102 -11.61 10.93 -12.91
C ASP A 102 -10.53 9.85 -13.09
N GLU A 103 -9.43 10.01 -12.37
CA GLU A 103 -8.35 9.03 -12.32
C GLU A 103 -8.39 8.16 -11.04
N HIS A 104 -9.17 8.59 -10.01
CA HIS A 104 -9.26 7.95 -8.68
C HIS A 104 -10.61 8.28 -8.01
N PRO A 105 -11.47 7.32 -7.68
CA PRO A 105 -11.35 5.87 -7.89
C PRO A 105 -11.76 5.44 -9.30
N THR A 106 -11.13 4.39 -9.80
CA THR A 106 -11.58 3.73 -11.03
C THR A 106 -12.60 2.65 -10.66
N TRP A 107 -13.76 2.67 -11.30
CA TRP A 107 -14.80 1.67 -11.08
C TRP A 107 -14.70 0.53 -12.10
N ARG A 108 -14.84 -0.70 -11.61
CA ARG A 108 -15.03 -1.88 -12.43
C ARG A 108 -16.31 -2.61 -12.02
N PHE A 109 -17.29 -2.59 -12.90
CA PHE A 109 -18.56 -3.30 -12.72
C PHE A 109 -18.45 -4.70 -13.30
N LEU A 110 -18.70 -5.71 -12.50
CA LEU A 110 -18.68 -7.11 -12.93
C LEU A 110 -20.01 -7.49 -13.53
N GLN A 111 -19.91 -8.09 -14.71
CA GLN A 111 -21.05 -8.71 -15.38
C GLN A 111 -21.06 -10.22 -15.15
N ILE A 112 -22.21 -10.84 -15.34
CA ILE A 112 -22.34 -12.28 -15.31
C ILE A 112 -21.84 -12.84 -16.65
N PRO A 113 -21.02 -13.90 -16.64
CA PRO A 113 -20.75 -14.88 -15.57
C PRO A 113 -19.39 -14.71 -14.86
N GLU A 114 -18.81 -13.54 -14.81
CA GLU A 114 -17.46 -13.33 -14.23
C GLU A 114 -17.40 -13.78 -12.77
N ASN A 115 -16.37 -14.57 -12.42
CA ASN A 115 -16.10 -14.95 -11.05
C ASN A 115 -15.42 -13.79 -10.30
N PHE A 116 -16.05 -13.33 -9.23
CA PHE A 116 -15.57 -12.19 -8.45
C PHE A 116 -14.15 -12.40 -7.90
N ASP A 117 -13.85 -13.58 -7.35
CA ASP A 117 -12.56 -13.86 -6.74
C ASP A 117 -11.43 -13.94 -7.78
N ASP A 118 -11.72 -14.46 -8.96
CA ASP A 118 -10.74 -14.51 -10.05
C ASP A 118 -10.43 -13.10 -10.58
N VAL A 119 -11.45 -12.30 -10.81
CA VAL A 119 -11.28 -10.91 -11.27
C VAL A 119 -10.59 -10.06 -10.22
N SER A 120 -10.95 -10.21 -8.94
CA SER A 120 -10.25 -9.53 -7.83
C SER A 120 -8.77 -9.89 -7.78
N ARG A 121 -8.44 -11.16 -7.98
CA ARG A 121 -7.05 -11.63 -8.01
C ARG A 121 -6.28 -11.05 -9.19
N GLU A 122 -6.83 -11.10 -10.39
CA GLU A 122 -6.23 -10.54 -11.60
C GLU A 122 -6.02 -9.03 -11.47
N LEU A 123 -7.01 -8.32 -10.96
CA LEU A 123 -6.93 -6.90 -10.69
C LEU A 123 -5.80 -6.59 -9.69
N THR A 124 -5.72 -7.34 -8.60
CA THR A 124 -4.64 -7.17 -7.61
C THR A 124 -3.26 -7.35 -8.24
N LEU A 125 -3.08 -8.38 -9.09
CA LEU A 125 -1.82 -8.63 -9.79
C LEU A 125 -1.48 -7.51 -10.77
N SER A 126 -2.45 -7.09 -11.57
CA SER A 126 -2.30 -5.99 -12.52
C SER A 126 -1.91 -4.69 -11.81
N GLU A 127 -2.55 -4.37 -10.70
CA GLU A 127 -2.25 -3.17 -9.92
C GLU A 127 -0.87 -3.22 -9.26
N ILE A 128 -0.44 -4.37 -8.76
CA ILE A 128 0.91 -4.56 -8.20
C ILE A 128 1.98 -4.35 -9.26
N ASP A 129 1.78 -4.85 -10.47
CA ASP A 129 2.76 -4.79 -11.56
C ASP A 129 2.71 -3.48 -12.36
N SER A 130 1.69 -2.66 -12.14
CA SER A 130 1.55 -1.36 -12.81
C SER A 130 2.55 -0.32 -12.32
N SER A 131 2.74 0.75 -13.07
CA SER A 131 3.61 1.89 -12.70
C SER A 131 2.80 3.08 -12.20
N PHE A 132 3.47 4.01 -11.51
CA PHE A 132 2.97 5.34 -11.17
C PHE A 132 3.72 6.41 -11.98
N PRO A 133 3.27 6.71 -13.21
CA PRO A 133 3.90 7.75 -14.02
C PRO A 133 3.59 9.14 -13.44
N ARG A 134 4.49 10.09 -13.68
CA ARG A 134 4.32 11.50 -13.28
C ARG A 134 4.05 11.68 -11.78
N ILE A 135 4.81 10.99 -10.95
CA ILE A 135 4.69 11.03 -9.47
C ILE A 135 4.90 12.46 -8.90
N GLU A 136 5.39 13.39 -9.70
CA GLU A 136 5.50 14.81 -9.37
C GLU A 136 4.17 15.56 -9.46
N GLU A 137 3.29 15.13 -10.35
CA GLU A 137 2.01 15.76 -10.65
C GLU A 137 0.82 15.01 -10.07
N LYS A 138 1.00 13.70 -9.88
CA LYS A 138 -0.01 12.77 -9.40
C LYS A 138 0.49 12.02 -8.18
N PRO A 139 -0.42 11.61 -7.29
CA PRO A 139 0.01 10.82 -6.13
C PRO A 139 0.51 9.44 -6.56
N GLY A 140 1.44 8.87 -5.77
CA GLY A 140 1.94 7.51 -5.98
C GLY A 140 1.05 6.43 -5.37
N TRP A 141 -0.26 6.58 -5.49
CA TRP A 141 -1.26 5.58 -5.09
C TRP A 141 -2.43 5.56 -6.07
N ARG A 142 -3.23 4.51 -5.98
CA ARG A 142 -4.41 4.30 -6.82
C ARG A 142 -5.48 3.54 -6.06
N ILE A 143 -6.73 3.82 -6.37
CA ILE A 143 -7.89 3.09 -5.83
C ILE A 143 -8.68 2.53 -7.00
N VAL A 144 -9.01 1.25 -6.92
CA VAL A 144 -9.95 0.61 -7.84
C VAL A 144 -11.09 0.00 -7.02
N VAL A 145 -12.30 0.31 -7.42
CA VAL A 145 -13.52 -0.20 -6.80
C VAL A 145 -14.12 -1.27 -7.70
N LEU A 146 -14.15 -2.49 -7.21
CA LEU A 146 -14.78 -3.62 -7.87
C LEU A 146 -16.17 -3.82 -7.28
N TYR A 147 -17.20 -3.82 -8.12
CA TYR A 147 -18.59 -3.98 -7.69
C TYR A 147 -19.33 -5.03 -8.49
N GLN A 148 -20.04 -5.91 -7.80
CA GLN A 148 -20.93 -6.90 -8.38
C GLN A 148 -22.31 -6.77 -7.74
N GLU A 149 -23.27 -6.26 -8.51
CA GLU A 149 -24.61 -5.94 -8.04
C GLU A 149 -25.36 -7.16 -7.48
N ARG A 150 -25.35 -8.29 -8.19
CA ARG A 150 -26.13 -9.48 -7.81
C ARG A 150 -25.80 -10.06 -6.44
N VAL A 151 -24.53 -10.05 -6.08
CA VAL A 151 -24.08 -10.57 -4.78
C VAL A 151 -23.88 -9.46 -3.76
N ASN A 152 -24.19 -8.23 -4.16
CA ASN A 152 -24.07 -7.05 -3.31
C ASN A 152 -22.68 -6.91 -2.67
N LEU A 153 -21.66 -7.18 -3.48
CA LEU A 153 -20.27 -7.16 -3.07
C LEU A 153 -19.58 -5.93 -3.64
N LEU A 154 -19.00 -5.14 -2.74
CA LEU A 154 -18.12 -4.03 -3.03
C LEU A 154 -16.72 -4.37 -2.51
N GLU A 155 -15.71 -4.26 -3.35
CA GLU A 155 -14.33 -4.45 -2.95
C GLU A 155 -13.50 -3.24 -3.35
N VAL A 156 -12.71 -2.71 -2.41
CA VAL A 156 -11.85 -1.57 -2.64
C VAL A 156 -10.39 -2.01 -2.59
N HIS A 157 -9.71 -1.88 -3.71
CA HIS A 157 -8.29 -2.11 -3.88
C HIS A 157 -7.57 -0.77 -3.70
N PHE A 158 -6.76 -0.66 -2.66
CA PHE A 158 -5.86 0.47 -2.45
C PHE A 158 -4.44 0.02 -2.73
N THR A 159 -3.83 0.60 -3.77
CA THR A 159 -2.49 0.25 -4.25
C THR A 159 -1.59 1.48 -4.20
N TRP A 160 -0.33 1.31 -3.74
CA TRP A 160 0.58 2.43 -3.53
C TRP A 160 2.05 2.07 -3.78
N ASN A 161 2.84 3.11 -4.09
CA ASN A 161 4.30 3.06 -4.04
C ASN A 161 4.76 3.03 -2.57
N GLN A 162 5.66 2.14 -2.23
CA GLN A 162 6.07 1.90 -0.84
C GLN A 162 6.78 3.10 -0.17
N ALA A 163 7.16 4.14 -0.92
CA ALA A 163 7.62 5.40 -0.34
C ALA A 163 6.49 6.15 0.40
N TYR A 164 5.23 6.00 -0.04
CA TYR A 164 4.06 6.68 0.56
C TYR A 164 3.56 6.01 1.82
N CYS A 165 3.46 4.68 1.81
CA CYS A 165 2.77 3.94 2.85
C CYS A 165 3.44 2.59 3.10
N ASP A 166 3.32 2.11 4.33
CA ASP A 166 3.58 0.70 4.67
C ASP A 166 2.25 -0.08 4.76
N GLY A 167 2.32 -1.38 5.03
CA GLY A 167 1.13 -2.22 5.14
C GLY A 167 0.17 -1.81 6.27
N VAL A 168 0.71 -1.23 7.36
CA VAL A 168 -0.14 -0.72 8.47
C VAL A 168 -0.87 0.55 8.03
N SER A 169 -0.22 1.45 7.30
CA SER A 169 -0.85 2.65 6.73
C SER A 169 -2.00 2.28 5.79
N GLY A 170 -1.78 1.28 4.91
CA GLY A 170 -2.85 0.80 4.03
C GLY A 170 -4.04 0.23 4.79
N ARG A 171 -3.80 -0.49 5.90
CA ARG A 171 -4.86 -0.97 6.78
C ARG A 171 -5.61 0.18 7.45
N ILE A 172 -4.91 1.17 7.98
CA ILE A 172 -5.52 2.35 8.61
C ILE A 172 -6.41 3.09 7.60
N PHE A 173 -5.94 3.27 6.37
CA PHE A 173 -6.76 3.85 5.30
C PHE A 173 -8.07 3.09 5.09
N GLN A 174 -8.03 1.75 5.02
CA GLN A 174 -9.23 0.93 4.84
C GLN A 174 -10.17 0.97 6.08
N GLU A 175 -9.61 1.07 7.28
CA GLU A 175 -10.39 1.24 8.52
C GLU A 175 -11.10 2.61 8.55
N ASP A 176 -10.41 3.68 8.11
CA ASP A 176 -10.99 5.02 7.98
C ASP A 176 -12.08 5.04 6.91
N LEU A 177 -11.81 4.45 5.74
CA LEU A 177 -12.81 4.32 4.68
C LEU A 177 -14.06 3.57 5.18
N CYS A 178 -13.90 2.47 5.92
CA CYS A 178 -15.02 1.74 6.50
C CYS A 178 -15.86 2.61 7.45
N ARG A 179 -15.20 3.43 8.28
CA ARG A 179 -15.89 4.37 9.17
C ARG A 179 -16.67 5.41 8.39
N ARG A 180 -16.09 6.00 7.34
CA ARG A 180 -16.74 6.99 6.47
C ARG A 180 -17.92 6.40 5.70
N LEU A 181 -17.78 5.20 5.15
CA LEU A 181 -18.87 4.50 4.49
C LEU A 181 -20.05 4.26 5.45
N LYS A 182 -19.80 3.84 6.69
CA LYS A 182 -20.85 3.68 7.70
C LYS A 182 -21.56 4.98 8.02
N THR A 183 -20.80 6.06 8.21
CA THR A 183 -21.36 7.40 8.49
C THR A 183 -22.22 7.89 7.33
N ALA A 184 -21.72 7.80 6.11
CA ALA A 184 -22.45 8.21 4.91
C ALA A 184 -23.72 7.40 4.69
N ALA A 185 -23.67 6.09 4.94
CA ALA A 185 -24.85 5.22 4.86
C ALA A 185 -25.93 5.58 5.90
N GLN A 186 -25.54 6.01 7.11
CA GLN A 186 -26.47 6.39 8.16
C GLN A 186 -27.11 7.76 7.93
N GLN A 187 -26.38 8.70 7.39
CA GLN A 187 -26.84 10.06 7.20
C GLN A 187 -27.90 10.22 6.11
N GLY A 188 -27.96 9.31 5.13
CA GLY A 188 -28.98 9.28 4.10
C GLY A 188 -29.12 10.53 3.19
N LYS A 189 -28.26 11.53 3.40
CA LYS A 189 -28.41 12.91 2.89
C LYS A 189 -27.71 13.19 1.56
N ILE A 190 -27.20 12.19 0.87
CA ILE A 190 -26.59 12.44 -0.44
C ILE A 190 -27.72 12.55 -1.44
N GLU A 191 -28.04 13.80 -1.81
CA GLU A 191 -29.02 14.10 -2.85
C GLU A 191 -28.49 13.63 -4.21
N ASP A 192 -29.39 13.03 -5.01
CA ASP A 192 -29.05 12.48 -6.33
C ASP A 192 -28.48 13.52 -7.33
N ASN A 193 -28.62 14.79 -7.04
CA ASN A 193 -28.29 15.90 -7.93
C ASN A 193 -27.01 16.66 -7.62
N THR A 194 -26.21 16.24 -6.62
CA THR A 194 -24.92 16.91 -6.37
C THR A 194 -23.91 16.47 -7.44
N PRO A 195 -23.36 17.37 -8.26
CA PRO A 195 -22.35 16.99 -9.23
C PRO A 195 -21.12 16.51 -8.49
N THR A 196 -20.62 15.32 -8.84
CA THR A 196 -19.34 14.84 -8.36
C THR A 196 -18.26 15.77 -8.91
N CYS A 197 -17.56 16.49 -8.05
CA CYS A 197 -16.48 17.36 -8.49
C CYS A 197 -15.30 16.47 -8.85
N SER A 198 -14.94 16.40 -10.14
CA SER A 198 -13.84 15.58 -10.61
C SER A 198 -12.47 16.04 -10.09
N LEU A 199 -12.34 17.32 -9.74
CA LEU A 199 -11.12 17.93 -9.20
C LEU A 199 -11.35 18.42 -7.79
N ILE A 200 -10.65 17.83 -6.82
CA ILE A 200 -10.68 18.26 -5.43
C ILE A 200 -9.52 19.20 -5.18
N PRO A 201 -9.78 20.49 -4.95
CA PRO A 201 -8.71 21.42 -4.63
C PRO A 201 -8.13 21.11 -3.24
N LEU A 202 -6.80 21.08 -3.15
CA LEU A 202 -6.06 20.90 -1.91
C LEU A 202 -5.59 22.28 -1.42
N SER A 203 -6.51 23.03 -0.82
CA SER A 203 -6.32 24.43 -0.43
C SER A 203 -5.41 24.61 0.79
N SER A 204 -5.28 23.59 1.63
CA SER A 204 -4.42 23.64 2.82
C SER A 204 -3.10 22.89 2.58
N THR A 205 -1.99 23.47 3.03
CA THR A 205 -0.70 22.75 3.01
C THR A 205 -0.77 21.55 3.94
N PRO A 206 -0.62 20.32 3.42
CA PRO A 206 -0.68 19.13 4.27
C PRO A 206 0.49 19.13 5.25
N ASN A 207 0.21 18.89 6.52
CA ASN A 207 1.23 18.75 7.55
C ASN A 207 1.73 17.30 7.56
N LEU A 208 2.83 17.04 6.85
CA LEU A 208 3.44 15.70 6.83
C LEU A 208 4.10 15.40 8.17
N SER A 209 3.89 14.20 8.65
CA SER A 209 4.67 13.69 9.79
C SER A 209 6.17 13.73 9.48
N PRO A 210 7.02 13.96 10.49
CA PRO A 210 8.46 13.80 10.33
C PRO A 210 8.83 12.41 9.82
N SER A 211 10.00 12.28 9.22
CA SER A 211 10.50 10.97 8.76
C SER A 211 10.71 10.01 9.94
N ILE A 212 10.75 8.71 9.66
CA ILE A 212 10.97 7.70 10.70
C ILE A 212 12.33 7.90 11.40
N GLU A 213 13.32 8.39 10.67
CA GLU A 213 14.67 8.68 11.17
C GLU A 213 14.68 9.84 12.17
N GLU A 214 13.80 10.84 11.94
CA GLU A 214 13.62 11.96 12.88
C GLU A 214 12.84 11.54 14.13
N LEU A 215 11.84 10.67 13.97
CA LEU A 215 11.01 10.16 15.06
C LEU A 215 11.73 9.12 15.92
N CYS A 216 12.54 8.27 15.28
CA CYS A 216 13.30 7.20 15.92
C CYS A 216 14.79 7.50 15.80
N ARG A 217 15.33 8.36 16.66
CA ARG A 217 16.77 8.54 16.79
C ARG A 217 17.39 7.26 17.30
N SER A 218 17.78 6.38 16.38
CA SER A 218 18.53 5.17 16.75
C SER A 218 20.01 5.54 16.90
N PRO A 219 20.58 5.46 18.10
CA PRO A 219 21.99 5.69 18.28
C PRO A 219 22.76 4.58 17.56
N HIS A 220 23.40 4.91 16.45
CA HIS A 220 24.28 3.95 15.79
C HIS A 220 25.54 3.79 16.63
N SER A 221 25.70 2.64 17.27
CA SER A 221 26.93 2.27 17.95
C SER A 221 28.08 2.25 16.96
N ILE A 222 29.23 2.85 17.32
CA ILE A 222 30.47 2.83 16.50
C ILE A 222 30.84 1.38 16.14
N SER A 223 30.60 0.43 17.06
CA SER A 223 30.82 -1.00 16.80
C SER A 223 29.88 -1.58 15.73
N PHE A 224 28.64 -1.08 15.67
CA PHE A 224 27.69 -1.47 14.61
C PHE A 224 28.12 -0.92 13.25
N LEU A 225 28.52 0.34 13.21
CA LEU A 225 29.04 0.96 11.97
C LEU A 225 30.30 0.25 11.47
N ALA A 226 31.26 -0.02 12.37
CA ALA A 226 32.48 -0.75 12.03
C ALA A 226 32.18 -2.17 11.48
N LYS A 227 31.26 -2.90 12.13
CA LYS A 227 30.83 -4.22 11.64
C LYS A 227 30.11 -4.16 10.30
N SER A 228 29.29 -3.12 10.09
CA SER A 228 28.57 -2.93 8.83
C SER A 228 29.52 -2.60 7.69
N LEU A 229 30.46 -1.67 7.92
CA LEU A 229 31.52 -1.32 6.96
C LEU A 229 32.40 -2.54 6.64
N TRP A 230 32.82 -3.28 7.67
CA TRP A 230 33.58 -4.51 7.48
C TRP A 230 32.86 -5.51 6.58
N LYS A 231 31.56 -5.75 6.85
CA LYS A 231 30.74 -6.61 5.98
C LYS A 231 30.65 -6.10 4.54
N THR A 232 30.54 -4.79 4.35
CA THR A 232 30.38 -4.18 3.01
C THR A 232 31.67 -4.26 2.21
N PHE A 233 32.84 -4.07 2.85
CA PHE A 233 34.14 -4.05 2.18
C PHE A 233 34.88 -5.39 2.20
N THR A 234 34.39 -6.38 2.95
CA THR A 234 35.03 -7.71 2.97
C THR A 234 34.71 -8.44 1.68
N PRO A 235 35.71 -8.90 0.91
CA PRO A 235 35.48 -9.65 -0.31
C PRO A 235 34.61 -10.88 -0.09
N ALA A 236 33.70 -11.16 -1.02
CA ALA A 236 32.76 -12.28 -0.92
C ALA A 236 33.47 -13.63 -0.72
N ALA A 237 34.72 -13.75 -1.16
CA ALA A 237 35.54 -14.95 -0.94
C ALA A 237 35.90 -15.23 0.52
N ILE A 238 36.03 -14.16 1.34
CA ILE A 238 36.33 -14.28 2.79
C ILE A 238 35.04 -14.54 3.58
N LEU A 239 33.92 -13.98 3.11
CA LEU A 239 32.58 -14.22 3.69
C LEU A 239 32.01 -15.61 3.35
N ARG A 240 32.50 -16.24 2.29
CA ARG A 240 32.05 -17.57 1.81
C ARG A 240 32.30 -18.72 2.79
N THR A 241 33.10 -18.55 3.79
CA THR A 241 33.53 -19.69 4.63
C THR A 241 32.47 -20.16 5.65
N LYS A 242 31.30 -19.51 5.82
CA LYS A 242 30.30 -19.98 6.80
C LYS A 242 28.82 -19.82 6.45
N LEU A 243 28.46 -19.15 5.37
CA LEU A 243 27.06 -18.91 5.01
C LEU A 243 26.90 -18.94 3.47
N SER A 244 26.84 -20.14 2.89
CA SER A 244 26.35 -20.25 1.53
C SER A 244 24.86 -19.90 1.56
N LEU A 245 24.53 -18.64 1.22
CA LEU A 245 23.15 -18.24 0.95
C LEU A 245 22.64 -19.11 -0.21
N ALA A 246 21.49 -19.72 0.00
CA ALA A 246 20.87 -20.57 -1.00
C ALA A 246 20.44 -19.75 -2.22
N TYR A 247 21.06 -20.01 -3.35
CA TYR A 247 20.63 -19.47 -4.65
C TYR A 247 19.69 -20.46 -5.34
N TRP A 248 18.54 -20.74 -4.72
CA TRP A 248 17.60 -21.73 -5.21
C TRP A 248 16.57 -21.17 -6.21
N ALA A 249 16.39 -19.86 -6.25
CA ALA A 249 15.52 -19.19 -7.20
C ALA A 249 16.18 -17.90 -7.68
N PRO A 250 16.65 -17.81 -8.93
CA PRO A 250 17.16 -16.57 -9.47
C PRO A 250 16.04 -15.54 -9.57
N ILE A 251 16.35 -14.31 -9.17
CA ILE A 251 15.40 -13.19 -9.31
C ILE A 251 15.49 -12.70 -10.75
N HIS A 252 14.42 -12.89 -11.51
CA HIS A 252 14.27 -12.34 -12.85
C HIS A 252 13.55 -11.01 -12.77
N LEU A 253 14.23 -9.94 -13.16
CA LEU A 253 13.64 -8.59 -13.17
C LEU A 253 12.88 -8.31 -14.48
N ILE A 254 13.23 -9.00 -15.57
CA ILE A 254 12.67 -8.78 -16.90
C ILE A 254 12.52 -10.13 -17.64
N PRO A 255 11.34 -10.50 -18.12
CA PRO A 255 10.05 -9.88 -17.84
C PRO A 255 9.59 -10.14 -16.40
N TYR A 256 9.05 -9.11 -15.75
CA TYR A 256 8.54 -9.23 -14.41
C TYR A 256 7.06 -9.63 -14.41
N SER A 257 6.71 -10.66 -13.63
CA SER A 257 5.34 -11.08 -13.42
C SER A 257 5.15 -11.52 -11.98
N THR A 258 4.34 -10.79 -11.25
CA THR A 258 3.97 -11.17 -9.87
C THR A 258 3.10 -12.42 -9.89
N GLN A 259 3.44 -13.39 -9.07
CA GLN A 259 2.60 -14.56 -8.84
C GLN A 259 1.96 -14.48 -7.47
N TYR A 260 0.67 -14.82 -7.43
CA TYR A 260 -0.12 -14.84 -6.22
C TYR A 260 -0.65 -16.24 -5.94
N ARG A 261 -0.49 -16.68 -4.72
CA ARG A 261 -1.08 -17.92 -4.20
C ARG A 261 -1.73 -17.61 -2.86
N SER A 262 -2.93 -18.09 -2.64
CA SER A 262 -3.68 -17.94 -1.39
C SER A 262 -4.07 -19.28 -0.83
N PHE A 263 -4.13 -19.34 0.48
CA PHE A 263 -4.75 -20.42 1.22
C PHE A 263 -5.55 -19.81 2.38
N SER A 264 -6.58 -20.51 2.82
CA SER A 264 -7.40 -20.08 3.94
C SER A 264 -7.34 -21.11 5.08
N ILE A 265 -7.40 -20.59 6.29
CA ILE A 265 -7.47 -21.41 7.51
C ILE A 265 -8.79 -21.08 8.19
N SER A 266 -9.54 -22.11 8.61
CA SER A 266 -10.80 -21.91 9.31
C SER A 266 -10.60 -21.15 10.62
N ARG A 267 -11.61 -20.40 11.06
CA ARG A 267 -11.56 -19.65 12.33
C ARG A 267 -11.26 -20.54 13.52
N THR A 268 -11.85 -21.74 13.55
CA THR A 268 -11.63 -22.73 14.60
C THR A 268 -10.19 -23.21 14.62
N THR A 269 -9.66 -23.64 13.47
CA THR A 269 -8.26 -24.07 13.34
C THR A 269 -7.28 -22.96 13.71
N LEU A 270 -7.55 -21.72 13.28
CA LEU A 270 -6.70 -20.58 13.62
C LEU A 270 -6.69 -20.30 15.13
N HIS A 271 -7.86 -20.42 15.79
CA HIS A 271 -7.98 -20.28 17.25
C HIS A 271 -7.12 -21.32 17.99
N ASP A 272 -7.22 -22.60 17.58
CA ASP A 272 -6.45 -23.69 18.18
C ASP A 272 -4.93 -23.50 17.98
N ILE A 273 -4.51 -23.03 16.79
CA ILE A 273 -3.12 -22.68 16.52
C ILE A 273 -2.66 -21.54 17.44
N HIS A 274 -3.48 -20.51 17.64
CA HIS A 274 -3.16 -19.40 18.54
C HIS A 274 -2.99 -19.88 19.98
N LEU A 275 -3.89 -20.73 20.47
CA LEU A 275 -3.78 -21.31 21.82
C LEU A 275 -2.50 -22.14 21.97
N ALA A 276 -2.18 -22.97 20.97
CA ALA A 276 -0.96 -23.77 20.97
C ALA A 276 0.31 -22.89 20.97
N CYS A 277 0.35 -21.83 20.15
CA CYS A 277 1.43 -20.87 20.14
C CYS A 277 1.59 -20.17 21.50
N HIS A 278 0.48 -19.73 22.09
CA HIS A 278 0.50 -19.08 23.42
C HIS A 278 1.03 -19.99 24.50
N LYS A 279 0.58 -21.26 24.53
CA LYS A 279 1.06 -22.29 25.47
C LYS A 279 2.57 -22.51 25.34
N LYS A 280 3.13 -22.36 24.12
CA LYS A 280 4.57 -22.49 23.84
C LYS A 280 5.32 -21.16 23.91
N LYS A 281 4.70 -20.08 24.41
CA LYS A 281 5.28 -18.72 24.47
C LYS A 281 5.82 -18.26 23.10
N SER A 282 5.14 -18.60 22.04
CA SER A 282 5.48 -18.30 20.65
C SER A 282 4.39 -17.48 19.97
N THR A 283 4.64 -17.05 18.72
CA THR A 283 3.69 -16.31 17.91
C THR A 283 3.36 -17.08 16.64
N LEU A 284 2.24 -16.73 15.99
CA LEU A 284 1.87 -17.29 14.69
C LEU A 284 2.95 -17.04 13.63
N VAL A 285 3.55 -15.84 13.65
CA VAL A 285 4.64 -15.48 12.73
C VAL A 285 5.86 -16.39 12.93
N SER A 286 6.25 -16.63 14.18
CA SER A 286 7.36 -17.55 14.50
C SER A 286 7.05 -18.98 14.06
N LEU A 287 5.80 -19.41 14.23
CA LEU A 287 5.36 -20.74 13.76
C LEU A 287 5.47 -20.85 12.22
N LEU A 288 5.00 -19.83 11.49
CA LEU A 288 5.09 -19.83 10.02
C LEU A 288 6.55 -19.90 9.54
N HIS A 289 7.46 -19.15 10.16
CA HIS A 289 8.89 -19.25 9.86
C HIS A 289 9.45 -20.64 10.17
N ALA A 290 9.06 -21.21 11.30
CA ALA A 290 9.51 -22.56 11.70
C ALA A 290 8.98 -23.66 10.78
N LEU A 291 7.81 -23.47 10.16
CA LEU A 291 7.25 -24.42 9.18
C LEU A 291 7.86 -24.23 7.78
N MET A 292 8.14 -22.99 7.39
CA MET A 292 8.75 -22.72 6.07
C MET A 292 10.13 -23.33 5.92
N ALA A 293 11.00 -23.22 6.92
CA ALA A 293 12.36 -23.70 6.81
C ALA A 293 12.47 -25.22 6.53
N PRO A 294 11.84 -26.11 7.33
CA PRO A 294 11.87 -27.55 7.02
C PRO A 294 11.10 -27.90 5.74
N SER A 295 10.02 -27.18 5.40
CA SER A 295 9.30 -27.40 4.14
C SER A 295 10.18 -27.12 2.92
N LEU A 296 10.98 -26.05 2.94
CA LEU A 296 11.94 -25.75 1.88
C LEU A 296 13.10 -26.74 1.89
N ALA A 297 13.63 -27.08 3.06
CA ALA A 297 14.71 -28.04 3.20
C ALA A 297 14.34 -29.45 2.71
N SER A 298 13.09 -29.85 2.81
CA SER A 298 12.63 -31.14 2.29
C SER A 298 12.52 -31.21 0.77
N GLN A 299 12.50 -30.04 0.08
CA GLN A 299 12.33 -29.94 -1.37
C GLN A 299 13.61 -29.52 -2.10
N LEU A 300 14.59 -28.99 -1.38
CA LEU A 300 15.82 -28.45 -1.95
C LEU A 300 17.02 -29.30 -1.54
N ASP A 301 17.93 -29.55 -2.49
CA ASP A 301 19.17 -30.24 -2.21
C ASP A 301 20.05 -29.42 -1.26
N GLU A 302 20.60 -30.03 -0.22
CA GLU A 302 21.47 -29.40 0.77
C GLU A 302 22.67 -28.69 0.12
N LYS A 303 23.17 -29.20 -1.01
CA LYS A 303 24.23 -28.56 -1.78
C LYS A 303 23.84 -27.22 -2.39
N ILE A 304 22.55 -27.04 -2.67
CA ILE A 304 21.99 -25.80 -3.24
C ILE A 304 21.55 -24.85 -2.13
N ALA A 305 20.99 -25.39 -1.05
CA ALA A 305 20.31 -24.63 -0.02
C ALA A 305 20.67 -25.15 1.39
N SER A 306 21.91 -24.92 1.81
CA SER A 306 22.39 -25.36 3.15
C SER A 306 21.91 -24.45 4.29
N VAL A 307 21.50 -23.22 4.01
CA VAL A 307 21.06 -22.23 5.02
C VAL A 307 19.90 -21.41 4.49
N PHE A 308 18.91 -21.17 5.35
CA PHE A 308 17.77 -20.28 5.08
C PHE A 308 17.84 -19.05 5.99
N GLN A 309 17.62 -17.89 5.40
CA GLN A 309 17.48 -16.64 6.15
C GLN A 309 16.05 -16.13 5.98
N SER A 310 15.39 -15.81 7.09
CA SER A 310 14.09 -15.19 7.09
C SER A 310 14.11 -13.89 7.87
N CYS A 311 13.25 -12.95 7.48
CA CYS A 311 13.10 -11.68 8.20
C CYS A 311 11.62 -11.36 8.41
N THR A 312 11.34 -10.64 9.49
CA THR A 312 10.00 -10.17 9.83
C THR A 312 10.03 -8.66 9.96
N THR A 313 9.04 -8.00 9.36
CA THR A 313 8.87 -6.56 9.52
C THR A 313 8.27 -6.25 10.90
N LEU A 314 8.80 -5.20 11.54
CA LEU A 314 8.33 -4.74 12.83
C LEU A 314 7.62 -3.40 12.69
N ASN A 315 6.42 -3.29 13.26
CA ASN A 315 5.71 -2.02 13.34
C ASN A 315 6.35 -1.14 14.42
N MET A 316 7.09 -0.11 13.98
CA MET A 316 7.81 0.80 14.86
C MET A 316 6.92 1.82 15.56
N ARG A 317 5.67 2.05 15.10
CA ARG A 317 4.75 3.07 15.68
C ARG A 317 4.54 2.90 17.18
N ARG A 318 4.51 1.65 17.65
CA ARG A 318 4.37 1.33 19.10
C ARG A 318 5.55 1.82 19.95
N PHE A 319 6.68 2.09 19.35
CA PHE A 319 7.90 2.55 20.04
C PHE A 319 8.10 4.07 19.92
N ILE A 320 7.25 4.76 19.15
CA ILE A 320 7.31 6.20 18.97
C ILE A 320 6.42 6.85 20.04
N PRO A 321 6.97 7.67 20.96
CA PRO A 321 6.23 8.20 22.10
C PRO A 321 4.97 8.99 21.73
N PHE A 322 5.00 9.70 20.61
CA PHE A 322 3.92 10.58 20.15
C PHE A 322 2.81 9.86 19.37
N MET A 323 2.98 8.58 19.01
CA MET A 323 1.98 7.79 18.31
C MET A 323 1.25 6.78 19.22
N LYS A 324 1.37 6.93 20.53
CA LYS A 324 0.61 6.15 21.50
C LYS A 324 -0.76 6.78 21.78
N THR A 325 -1.38 7.37 20.81
CA THR A 325 -2.72 7.91 20.99
C THR A 325 -3.72 7.02 20.28
N GLU A 326 -4.63 6.50 21.10
CA GLU A 326 -6.00 6.02 20.86
C GLU A 326 -6.17 4.65 20.19
#